data_ed9d8aac8a3174b2541807bbab1fcfe1
#
_entry.id   ed9d8aac8a3174b2541807bbab1fcfe1
#
_cell.length_a   1.000
_cell.length_b   1.000
_cell.length_c   1.000
_cell.angle_alpha   90.00
_cell.angle_beta   90.00
_cell.angle_gamma   90.00
#
_symmetry.space_group_name_H-M   'P 1'
#
loop_
_entity.id
_entity.type
_entity.pdbx_description
1 polymer ?
#
loop_
_entity_poly.entity_id
_entity_poly.type
_entity_poly.pdbx_seq_one_letter_code
_entity_poly.pdbx_strand_id
1 'polypeptide(L)'
;YPTMGDVTREKLIQVILDAQLPNGGWNLSGENADTDMTAMAIQALAPYYKTNETVKAAVDKALEALSTLQRSDGGFGSWGTVNSESCAQVIVALTALGIDPATDSRFVKNGSTVLGALAGFYVDGGGFKHTADGERNGMATEQGYYALASYYRFVNGQTSLYDMSDVTIQTGGNTPANPDDPGKTDPSDPGKTCLLY
;
A
#
# COMPACT_ATOMS: atom_id res chain seq x y z
N TYR A 1 -18.00 -4.62 9.76
CA TYR A 1 -18.12 -3.23 10.17
C TYR A 1 -19.59 -2.92 10.37
N PRO A 2 -19.99 -2.18 11.41
CA PRO A 2 -21.36 -1.77 11.60
C PRO A 2 -21.78 -0.87 10.43
N THR A 3 -22.98 -1.11 9.91
CA THR A 3 -23.59 -0.19 8.95
C THR A 3 -23.94 1.11 9.65
N MET A 4 -23.37 2.20 9.24
CA MET A 4 -23.74 3.53 9.74
C MET A 4 -24.82 4.10 8.82
N GLY A 5 -26.09 3.92 9.19
CA GLY A 5 -27.22 4.42 8.41
C GLY A 5 -27.27 3.87 6.99
N ASP A 6 -27.34 4.75 5.99
CA ASP A 6 -27.40 4.36 4.57
C ASP A 6 -26.05 4.02 3.92
N VAL A 7 -24.95 4.10 4.65
CA VAL A 7 -23.61 3.76 4.12
C VAL A 7 -23.35 2.29 4.34
N THR A 8 -23.42 1.49 3.28
CA THR A 8 -23.08 0.08 3.27
C THR A 8 -21.82 -0.18 2.46
N ARG A 9 -21.20 -1.34 2.68
CA ARG A 9 -20.02 -1.77 1.93
C ARG A 9 -20.30 -1.86 0.43
N GLU A 10 -21.45 -2.39 0.07
CA GLU A 10 -21.91 -2.53 -1.32
C GLU A 10 -22.07 -1.16 -1.99
N LYS A 11 -22.62 -0.16 -1.30
CA LYS A 11 -22.71 1.22 -1.81
C LYS A 11 -21.33 1.84 -2.01
N LEU A 12 -20.38 1.61 -1.09
CA LEU A 12 -19.01 2.12 -1.25
C LEU A 12 -18.29 1.46 -2.43
N ILE A 13 -18.45 0.15 -2.61
CA ILE A 13 -17.92 -0.56 -3.78
C ILE A 13 -18.51 0.04 -5.06
N GLN A 14 -19.83 0.26 -5.10
CA GLN A 14 -20.50 0.82 -6.27
C GLN A 14 -19.98 2.24 -6.59
N VAL A 15 -19.79 3.09 -5.59
CA VAL A 15 -19.21 4.43 -5.79
C VAL A 15 -17.82 4.36 -6.43
N ILE A 16 -16.98 3.41 -6.00
CA ILE A 16 -15.66 3.21 -6.61
C ILE A 16 -15.81 2.74 -8.06
N LEU A 17 -16.68 1.77 -8.33
CA LEU A 17 -16.90 1.26 -9.67
C LEU A 17 -17.47 2.33 -10.63
N ASP A 18 -18.42 3.13 -10.18
CA ASP A 18 -19.04 4.20 -10.97
C ASP A 18 -18.05 5.34 -11.31
N ALA A 19 -17.01 5.51 -10.49
CA ALA A 19 -15.95 6.49 -10.69
C ALA A 19 -14.82 6.02 -11.61
N GLN A 20 -14.87 4.76 -12.10
CA GLN A 20 -13.82 4.25 -12.99
C GLN A 20 -13.82 5.01 -14.33
N LEU A 21 -12.65 5.48 -14.71
CA LEU A 21 -12.46 6.21 -15.96
C LEU A 21 -12.50 5.28 -17.19
N PRO A 22 -12.80 5.80 -18.39
CA PRO A 22 -12.83 5.00 -19.61
C PRO A 22 -11.52 4.26 -19.91
N ASN A 23 -10.38 4.81 -19.49
CA ASN A 23 -9.06 4.18 -19.63
C ASN A 23 -8.75 3.13 -18.56
N GLY A 24 -9.71 2.77 -17.69
CA GLY A 24 -9.63 1.68 -16.74
C GLY A 24 -9.13 2.04 -15.34
N GLY A 25 -8.56 3.21 -15.13
CA GLY A 25 -8.06 3.66 -13.82
C GLY A 25 -9.01 4.62 -13.11
N TRP A 26 -8.49 5.28 -12.08
CA TRP A 26 -9.17 6.31 -11.28
C TRP A 26 -8.30 7.55 -11.15
N ASN A 27 -8.96 8.67 -10.92
CA ASN A 27 -8.31 9.95 -10.61
C ASN A 27 -9.23 10.79 -9.72
N LEU A 28 -8.67 11.71 -8.94
CA LEU A 28 -9.45 12.72 -8.19
C LEU A 28 -10.05 13.78 -9.12
N SER A 29 -9.35 14.10 -10.20
CA SER A 29 -9.78 15.08 -11.18
C SER A 29 -9.12 14.80 -12.54
N GLY A 30 -9.86 15.06 -13.62
CA GLY A 30 -9.37 14.81 -14.98
C GLY A 30 -9.84 13.49 -15.58
N GLU A 31 -9.45 13.23 -16.80
CA GLU A 31 -9.96 12.13 -17.63
C GLU A 31 -8.95 10.96 -17.76
N ASN A 32 -7.76 11.12 -17.22
CA ASN A 32 -6.71 10.10 -17.27
C ASN A 32 -6.49 9.47 -15.91
N ALA A 33 -6.21 8.18 -15.90
CA ALA A 33 -5.84 7.44 -14.71
C ALA A 33 -4.62 8.07 -14.02
N ASP A 34 -4.71 8.18 -12.71
CA ASP A 34 -3.59 8.52 -11.83
C ASP A 34 -3.11 7.25 -11.13
N THR A 35 -1.81 7.14 -10.92
CA THR A 35 -1.21 5.94 -10.31
C THR A 35 -1.73 5.69 -8.91
N ASP A 36 -1.70 6.71 -8.05
CA ASP A 36 -2.02 6.56 -6.63
C ASP A 36 -3.50 6.24 -6.46
N MET A 37 -4.38 7.01 -7.13
CA MET A 37 -5.82 6.79 -7.06
C MET A 37 -6.22 5.44 -7.62
N THR A 38 -5.59 5.00 -8.71
CA THR A 38 -5.83 3.68 -9.30
C THR A 38 -5.38 2.56 -8.37
N ALA A 39 -4.18 2.67 -7.80
CA ALA A 39 -3.67 1.69 -6.86
C ALA A 39 -4.51 1.62 -5.58
N MET A 40 -4.94 2.75 -5.02
CA MET A 40 -5.80 2.80 -3.83
C MET A 40 -7.19 2.21 -4.10
N ALA A 41 -7.77 2.46 -5.27
CA ALA A 41 -9.04 1.84 -5.67
C ALA A 41 -8.91 0.31 -5.79
N ILE A 42 -7.81 -0.19 -6.38
CA ILE A 42 -7.50 -1.62 -6.44
C ILE A 42 -7.40 -2.20 -5.02
N GLN A 43 -6.68 -1.56 -4.10
CA GLN A 43 -6.55 -2.01 -2.71
C GLN A 43 -7.92 -2.15 -2.03
N ALA A 44 -8.80 -1.17 -2.21
CA ALA A 44 -10.15 -1.20 -1.65
C ALA A 44 -11.03 -2.31 -2.25
N LEU A 45 -10.82 -2.63 -3.52
CA LEU A 45 -11.59 -3.65 -4.25
C LEU A 45 -10.99 -5.06 -4.13
N ALA A 46 -9.72 -5.20 -3.75
CA ALA A 46 -9.00 -6.47 -3.70
C ALA A 46 -9.72 -7.59 -2.91
N PRO A 47 -10.37 -7.35 -1.75
CA PRO A 47 -11.10 -8.39 -1.03
C PRO A 47 -12.25 -9.02 -1.83
N TYR A 48 -12.77 -8.32 -2.85
CA TYR A 48 -13.92 -8.74 -3.65
C TYR A 48 -13.50 -9.27 -5.03
N TYR A 49 -12.23 -9.16 -5.40
CA TYR A 49 -11.71 -9.50 -6.72
C TYR A 49 -12.03 -10.95 -7.16
N LYS A 50 -11.96 -11.90 -6.22
CA LYS A 50 -12.21 -13.33 -6.51
C LYS A 50 -13.68 -13.73 -6.47
N THR A 51 -14.56 -12.91 -5.91
CA THR A 51 -15.95 -13.27 -5.60
C THR A 51 -17.00 -12.40 -6.29
N ASN A 52 -16.59 -11.31 -6.94
CA ASN A 52 -17.49 -10.37 -7.63
C ASN A 52 -16.95 -10.09 -9.03
N GLU A 53 -17.65 -10.59 -10.05
CA GLU A 53 -17.24 -10.48 -11.46
C GLU A 53 -17.17 -9.03 -11.96
N THR A 54 -18.03 -8.14 -11.47
CA THR A 54 -17.99 -6.71 -11.82
C THR A 54 -16.73 -6.06 -11.26
N VAL A 55 -16.39 -6.33 -10.01
CA VAL A 55 -15.16 -5.88 -9.38
C VAL A 55 -13.95 -6.44 -10.11
N LYS A 56 -13.98 -7.74 -10.44
CA LYS A 56 -12.91 -8.39 -11.19
C LYS A 56 -12.66 -7.69 -12.51
N ALA A 57 -13.69 -7.46 -13.30
CA ALA A 57 -13.56 -6.80 -14.60
C ALA A 57 -13.02 -5.36 -14.49
N ALA A 58 -13.42 -4.62 -13.46
CA ALA A 58 -12.92 -3.27 -13.20
C ALA A 58 -11.44 -3.30 -12.79
N VAL A 59 -11.06 -4.20 -11.89
CA VAL A 59 -9.67 -4.35 -11.43
C VAL A 59 -8.75 -4.82 -12.55
N ASP A 60 -9.20 -5.76 -13.40
CA ASP A 60 -8.40 -6.22 -14.55
C ASP A 60 -8.06 -5.05 -15.49
N LYS A 61 -9.02 -4.17 -15.81
CA LYS A 61 -8.77 -2.95 -16.59
C LYS A 61 -7.81 -2.00 -15.88
N ALA A 62 -7.93 -1.89 -14.57
CA ALA A 62 -7.07 -1.03 -13.77
C ALA A 62 -5.61 -1.52 -13.72
N LEU A 63 -5.40 -2.83 -13.71
CA LEU A 63 -4.07 -3.42 -13.83
C LEU A 63 -3.42 -3.12 -15.18
N GLU A 64 -4.19 -3.11 -16.27
CA GLU A 64 -3.70 -2.69 -17.59
C GLU A 64 -3.33 -1.20 -17.61
N ALA A 65 -4.18 -0.35 -16.99
CA ALA A 65 -3.89 1.07 -16.85
C ALA A 65 -2.60 1.31 -16.04
N LEU A 66 -2.43 0.66 -14.88
CA LEU A 66 -1.20 0.76 -14.09
C LEU A 66 0.02 0.25 -14.85
N SER A 67 -0.10 -0.86 -15.58
CA SER A 67 1.01 -1.37 -16.40
C SER A 67 1.44 -0.36 -17.47
N THR A 68 0.49 0.41 -18.02
CA THR A 68 0.77 1.46 -19.01
C THR A 68 1.42 2.68 -18.36
N LEU A 69 1.05 3.02 -17.11
CA LEU A 69 1.62 4.14 -16.35
C LEU A 69 3.03 3.85 -15.84
N GLN A 70 3.42 2.57 -15.77
CA GLN A 70 4.75 2.19 -15.30
C GLN A 70 5.83 2.65 -16.26
N ARG A 71 6.85 3.29 -15.70
CA ARG A 71 8.02 3.79 -16.44
C ARG A 71 8.98 2.66 -16.82
N SER A 72 9.86 2.95 -17.78
CA SER A 72 10.88 2.00 -18.24
C SER A 72 11.92 1.60 -17.18
N ASP A 73 12.07 2.43 -16.14
CA ASP A 73 12.92 2.19 -14.96
C ASP A 73 12.19 1.39 -13.85
N GLY A 74 10.96 0.95 -14.10
CA GLY A 74 10.12 0.21 -13.16
C GLY A 74 9.34 1.11 -12.19
N GLY A 75 9.64 2.41 -12.15
CA GLY A 75 9.04 3.37 -11.23
C GLY A 75 7.65 3.85 -11.64
N PHE A 76 7.03 4.58 -10.73
CA PHE A 76 5.74 5.21 -10.90
C PHE A 76 5.78 6.66 -10.44
N GLY A 77 4.77 7.41 -10.81
CA GLY A 77 4.59 8.77 -10.38
C GLY A 77 3.13 9.19 -10.47
N SER A 78 2.82 10.26 -9.77
CA SER A 78 1.52 10.91 -9.73
C SER A 78 1.68 12.41 -9.93
N TRP A 79 0.70 13.07 -10.55
CA TRP A 79 0.73 14.51 -10.82
C TRP A 79 2.00 15.01 -11.50
N GLY A 80 2.58 14.19 -12.38
CA GLY A 80 3.80 14.52 -13.13
C GLY A 80 5.10 14.35 -12.35
N THR A 81 5.07 13.92 -11.11
CA THR A 81 6.24 13.68 -10.25
C THR A 81 6.47 12.19 -10.02
N VAL A 82 7.66 11.70 -10.36
CA VAL A 82 8.10 10.34 -10.03
C VAL A 82 8.49 10.31 -8.56
N ASN A 83 7.87 9.43 -7.78
CA ASN A 83 8.02 9.43 -6.34
C ASN A 83 7.90 8.02 -5.72
N SER A 84 8.40 7.89 -4.50
CA SER A 84 8.41 6.62 -3.77
C SER A 84 7.01 6.19 -3.33
N GLU A 85 6.14 7.13 -3.02
CA GLU A 85 4.78 6.85 -2.54
C GLU A 85 3.94 6.18 -3.63
N SER A 86 4.04 6.65 -4.89
CA SER A 86 3.38 6.00 -6.02
C SER A 86 3.88 4.56 -6.22
N CYS A 87 5.20 4.32 -6.07
CA CYS A 87 5.75 2.96 -6.09
C CYS A 87 5.18 2.12 -4.94
N ALA A 88 5.09 2.68 -3.74
CA ALA A 88 4.57 2.01 -2.57
C ALA A 88 3.10 1.62 -2.74
N GLN A 89 2.25 2.53 -3.23
CA GLN A 89 0.82 2.26 -3.48
C GLN A 89 0.63 1.10 -4.46
N VAL A 90 1.43 1.05 -5.54
CA VAL A 90 1.35 -0.04 -6.52
C VAL A 90 1.79 -1.37 -5.93
N ILE A 91 2.87 -1.43 -5.14
CA ILE A 91 3.30 -2.66 -4.47
C ILE A 91 2.18 -3.21 -3.59
N VAL A 92 1.54 -2.36 -2.77
CA VAL A 92 0.43 -2.78 -1.91
C VAL A 92 -0.76 -3.26 -2.72
N ALA A 93 -1.12 -2.59 -3.82
CA ALA A 93 -2.22 -2.99 -4.70
C ALA A 93 -1.99 -4.38 -5.31
N LEU A 94 -0.79 -4.63 -5.84
CA LEU A 94 -0.44 -5.91 -6.46
C LEU A 94 -0.44 -7.05 -5.44
N THR A 95 0.22 -6.85 -4.31
CA THR A 95 0.29 -7.88 -3.26
C THR A 95 -1.08 -8.18 -2.64
N ALA A 96 -1.97 -7.19 -2.52
CA ALA A 96 -3.34 -7.40 -2.07
C ALA A 96 -4.16 -8.30 -3.01
N LEU A 97 -3.84 -8.30 -4.30
CA LEU A 97 -4.44 -9.19 -5.30
C LEU A 97 -3.75 -10.56 -5.40
N GLY A 98 -2.65 -10.76 -4.69
CA GLY A 98 -1.81 -11.96 -4.82
C GLY A 98 -0.92 -11.96 -6.05
N ILE A 99 -0.60 -10.78 -6.61
CA ILE A 99 0.28 -10.58 -7.77
C ILE A 99 1.67 -10.21 -7.27
N ASP A 100 2.68 -10.93 -7.77
CA ASP A 100 4.08 -10.64 -7.41
C ASP A 100 4.62 -9.43 -8.20
N PRO A 101 4.90 -8.29 -7.53
CA PRO A 101 5.45 -7.12 -8.19
C PRO A 101 6.89 -7.29 -8.71
N ALA A 102 7.57 -8.37 -8.34
CA ALA A 102 8.93 -8.68 -8.79
C ALA A 102 8.96 -9.48 -10.11
N THR A 103 7.90 -10.27 -10.39
CA THR A 103 7.95 -11.28 -11.47
C THR A 103 6.80 -11.20 -12.46
N ASP A 104 5.69 -10.52 -12.14
CA ASP A 104 4.57 -10.39 -13.07
C ASP A 104 5.01 -9.58 -14.31
N SER A 105 4.87 -10.17 -15.48
CA SER A 105 5.36 -9.63 -16.76
C SER A 105 4.75 -8.27 -17.13
N ARG A 106 3.58 -7.94 -16.60
CA ARG A 106 2.95 -6.61 -16.79
C ARG A 106 3.72 -5.51 -16.07
N PHE A 107 4.40 -5.85 -14.95
CA PHE A 107 5.06 -4.92 -14.04
C PHE A 107 6.58 -5.05 -14.01
N VAL A 108 7.15 -5.79 -14.95
CA VAL A 108 8.59 -5.81 -15.21
C VAL A 108 8.86 -5.09 -16.54
N LYS A 109 9.53 -3.94 -16.47
CA LYS A 109 9.87 -3.09 -17.64
C LYS A 109 11.38 -3.09 -17.86
N ASN A 110 11.82 -3.63 -18.99
CA ASN A 110 13.26 -3.71 -19.33
C ASN A 110 14.12 -4.36 -18.21
N GLY A 111 13.55 -5.35 -17.51
CA GLY A 111 14.21 -5.98 -16.36
C GLY A 111 14.12 -5.20 -15.05
N SER A 112 13.51 -4.01 -15.06
CA SER A 112 13.29 -3.19 -13.85
C SER A 112 11.91 -3.46 -13.25
N THR A 113 11.84 -3.46 -11.93
CA THR A 113 10.61 -3.71 -11.15
C THR A 113 10.26 -2.52 -10.29
N VAL A 114 9.01 -2.43 -9.84
CA VAL A 114 8.60 -1.40 -8.90
C VAL A 114 9.31 -1.51 -7.53
N LEU A 115 9.70 -2.72 -7.13
CA LEU A 115 10.50 -2.92 -5.91
C LEU A 115 11.91 -2.33 -6.07
N GLY A 116 12.56 -2.55 -7.22
CA GLY A 116 13.84 -1.95 -7.55
C GLY A 116 13.77 -0.43 -7.61
N ALA A 117 12.68 0.11 -8.19
CA ALA A 117 12.45 1.55 -8.24
C ALA A 117 12.25 2.13 -6.82
N LEU A 118 11.44 1.49 -5.97
CA LEU A 118 11.27 1.92 -4.57
C LEU A 118 12.61 1.90 -3.81
N ALA A 119 13.43 0.87 -4.00
CA ALA A 119 14.75 0.79 -3.38
C ALA A 119 15.67 1.98 -3.76
N GLY A 120 15.49 2.56 -4.95
CA GLY A 120 16.23 3.75 -5.37
C GLY A 120 15.94 5.02 -4.57
N PHE A 121 14.83 5.05 -3.82
CA PHE A 121 14.47 6.16 -2.91
C PHE A 121 14.94 5.93 -1.47
N TYR A 122 15.52 4.77 -1.16
CA TYR A 122 16.00 4.47 0.19
C TYR A 122 17.20 5.36 0.57
N VAL A 123 17.23 5.78 1.83
CA VAL A 123 18.30 6.61 2.40
C VAL A 123 19.14 5.78 3.34
N ASP A 124 20.45 5.84 3.20
CA ASP A 124 21.38 5.20 4.14
C ASP A 124 21.10 5.66 5.57
N GLY A 125 21.01 4.68 6.48
CA GLY A 125 20.60 4.94 7.86
C GLY A 125 19.09 4.90 8.10
N GLY A 126 18.29 4.55 7.08
CA GLY A 126 16.86 4.29 7.18
C GLY A 126 15.97 5.38 6.63
N GLY A 127 14.82 4.96 6.10
CA GLY A 127 13.78 5.81 5.53
C GLY A 127 13.88 6.00 4.02
N PHE A 128 12.93 6.75 3.49
CA PHE A 128 12.79 7.00 2.05
C PHE A 128 12.69 8.49 1.75
N LYS A 129 13.10 8.84 0.53
CA LYS A 129 12.90 10.16 -0.09
C LYS A 129 11.55 10.18 -0.80
N HIS A 130 10.96 11.36 -0.93
CA HIS A 130 9.82 11.57 -1.83
C HIS A 130 10.26 11.46 -3.29
N THR A 131 11.28 12.22 -3.70
CA THR A 131 11.87 12.22 -5.05
C THR A 131 13.34 11.81 -5.01
N ALA A 132 13.90 11.42 -6.15
CA ALA A 132 15.27 10.89 -6.23
C ALA A 132 16.34 11.89 -5.75
N ASP A 133 16.12 13.19 -5.98
CA ASP A 133 16.99 14.31 -5.59
C ASP A 133 16.64 14.91 -4.22
N GLY A 134 15.58 14.38 -3.55
CA GLY A 134 15.12 14.86 -2.26
C GLY A 134 15.91 14.29 -1.07
N GLU A 135 15.54 14.75 0.10
CA GLU A 135 16.01 14.24 1.38
C GLU A 135 14.99 13.27 2.00
N ARG A 136 15.35 12.62 3.11
CA ARG A 136 14.45 11.75 3.87
C ARG A 136 13.16 12.48 4.20
N ASN A 137 12.04 11.86 3.88
CA ASN A 137 10.71 12.41 4.06
C ASN A 137 9.87 11.47 4.96
N GLY A 138 9.09 12.01 5.87
CA GLY A 138 8.31 11.22 6.83
C GLY A 138 7.22 10.39 6.16
N MET A 139 6.45 10.97 5.22
CA MET A 139 5.39 10.29 4.50
C MET A 139 5.98 9.21 3.56
N ALA A 140 7.02 9.54 2.80
CA ALA A 140 7.74 8.59 1.96
C ALA A 140 8.28 7.42 2.76
N THR A 141 8.79 7.68 3.97
CA THR A 141 9.33 6.64 4.86
C THR A 141 8.23 5.73 5.37
N GLU A 142 7.13 6.27 5.85
CA GLU A 142 5.97 5.50 6.30
C GLU A 142 5.44 4.63 5.16
N GLN A 143 5.18 5.21 3.99
CA GLN A 143 4.65 4.48 2.84
C GLN A 143 5.64 3.45 2.29
N GLY A 144 6.92 3.76 2.23
CA GLY A 144 7.95 2.81 1.82
C GLY A 144 7.99 1.59 2.73
N TYR A 145 7.93 1.78 4.05
CA TYR A 145 7.95 0.67 4.99
C TYR A 145 6.68 -0.17 4.96
N TYR A 146 5.49 0.42 4.87
CA TYR A 146 4.30 -0.41 4.78
C TYR A 146 4.23 -1.19 3.45
N ALA A 147 4.76 -0.65 2.36
CA ALA A 147 4.88 -1.38 1.10
C ALA A 147 5.82 -2.57 1.21
N LEU A 148 6.98 -2.40 1.89
CA LEU A 148 7.88 -3.51 2.19
C LEU A 148 7.25 -4.54 3.12
N ALA A 149 6.47 -4.10 4.12
CA ALA A 149 5.71 -4.99 4.98
C ALA A 149 4.66 -5.79 4.18
N SER A 150 3.95 -5.14 3.26
CA SER A 150 2.99 -5.80 2.37
C SER A 150 3.66 -6.85 1.48
N TYR A 151 4.81 -6.53 0.89
CA TYR A 151 5.58 -7.47 0.08
C TYR A 151 6.15 -8.63 0.93
N TYR A 152 6.69 -8.33 2.11
CA TYR A 152 7.15 -9.36 3.06
C TYR A 152 6.03 -10.35 3.40
N ARG A 153 4.84 -9.86 3.73
CA ARG A 153 3.68 -10.70 4.01
C ARG A 153 3.32 -11.56 2.81
N PHE A 154 3.30 -10.98 1.61
CA PHE A 154 3.01 -11.68 0.37
C PHE A 154 3.99 -12.85 0.13
N VAL A 155 5.30 -12.62 0.18
CA VAL A 155 6.31 -13.68 -0.08
C VAL A 155 6.33 -14.77 0.98
N ASN A 156 5.84 -14.48 2.20
CA ASN A 156 5.71 -15.46 3.28
C ASN A 156 4.32 -16.13 3.33
N GLY A 157 3.46 -15.91 2.34
CA GLY A 157 2.13 -16.53 2.26
C GLY A 157 1.19 -16.11 3.36
N GLN A 158 1.40 -14.93 3.95
CA GLN A 158 0.54 -14.33 4.98
C GLN A 158 -0.64 -13.59 4.34
N THR A 159 -1.64 -13.24 5.14
CA THR A 159 -2.76 -12.40 4.66
C THR A 159 -2.27 -11.01 4.24
N SER A 160 -3.03 -10.33 3.37
CA SER A 160 -2.64 -9.00 2.86
C SER A 160 -2.51 -7.95 3.98
N LEU A 161 -1.85 -6.84 3.68
CA LEU A 161 -1.57 -5.78 4.66
C LEU A 161 -2.83 -5.27 5.38
N TYR A 162 -3.96 -5.19 4.68
CA TYR A 162 -5.22 -4.72 5.25
C TYR A 162 -6.15 -5.86 5.73
N ASP A 163 -5.70 -7.11 5.62
CA ASP A 163 -6.31 -8.29 6.23
C ASP A 163 -5.29 -8.93 7.16
N MET A 164 -5.25 -8.52 8.41
CA MET A 164 -4.32 -8.99 9.43
C MET A 164 -4.96 -10.12 10.28
N SER A 165 -5.90 -10.88 9.70
CA SER A 165 -6.65 -11.92 10.42
C SER A 165 -5.78 -13.09 10.91
N ASP A 166 -4.59 -13.25 10.33
CA ASP A 166 -3.57 -14.23 10.74
C ASP A 166 -2.67 -13.74 11.88
N VAL A 167 -2.86 -12.48 12.34
CA VAL A 167 -2.05 -11.89 13.42
C VAL A 167 -2.80 -12.00 14.75
N THR A 168 -2.18 -12.64 15.73
CA THR A 168 -2.65 -12.60 17.10
C THR A 168 -2.09 -11.36 17.78
N ILE A 169 -2.97 -10.40 18.10
CA ILE A 169 -2.58 -9.25 18.91
C ILE A 169 -2.27 -9.76 20.32
N GLN A 170 -1.00 -9.77 20.67
CA GLN A 170 -0.59 -9.94 22.05
C GLN A 170 -1.05 -8.67 22.80
N THR A 171 -2.19 -8.71 23.44
CA THR A 171 -2.56 -7.69 24.42
C THR A 171 -1.63 -7.89 25.62
N GLY A 172 -0.38 -7.50 25.46
CA GLY A 172 0.53 -7.34 26.57
C GLY A 172 -0.12 -6.33 27.52
N GLY A 173 -0.34 -6.72 28.74
CA GLY A 173 -0.94 -5.89 29.76
C GLY A 173 -0.07 -4.66 30.08
N ASN A 174 -0.08 -3.70 29.20
CA ASN A 174 0.25 -2.33 29.53
C ASN A 174 -1.03 -1.64 30.00
N THR A 175 -1.43 -1.96 31.22
CA THR A 175 -2.14 -0.98 32.04
C THR A 175 -1.30 0.30 32.00
N PRO A 176 -1.86 1.46 31.61
CA PRO A 176 -1.13 2.70 31.70
C PRO A 176 -0.53 2.79 33.09
N ALA A 177 0.77 2.93 33.18
CA ALA A 177 1.42 2.96 34.47
C ALA A 177 0.84 4.09 35.31
N ASN A 178 0.24 3.72 36.44
CA ASN A 178 -0.14 4.68 37.47
C ASN A 178 1.13 5.46 37.88
N PRO A 179 1.17 6.80 37.74
CA PRO A 179 2.34 7.59 38.10
C PRO A 179 2.74 7.44 39.57
N ASP A 180 1.86 6.90 40.42
CA ASP A 180 2.06 6.73 41.85
C ASP A 180 2.47 5.28 42.26
N ASP A 181 2.84 4.41 41.29
CA ASP A 181 3.30 3.06 41.58
C ASP A 181 4.81 3.02 41.82
N PRO A 182 5.30 2.79 43.08
CA PRO A 182 6.72 2.77 43.40
C PRO A 182 7.50 1.55 42.87
N GLY A 183 6.86 0.68 42.05
CA GLY A 183 7.48 -0.54 41.52
C GLY A 183 8.01 -0.43 40.08
N LYS A 184 8.08 0.78 39.48
CA LYS A 184 8.51 0.95 38.10
C LYS A 184 9.99 0.96 37.88
N THR A 185 10.39 0.04 37.03
CA THR A 185 11.71 0.01 36.39
C THR A 185 11.87 1.15 35.37
N ASP A 186 13.06 1.73 35.41
CA ASP A 186 13.62 2.83 34.62
C ASP A 186 13.28 2.74 33.10
N PRO A 187 12.78 3.83 32.46
CA PRO A 187 12.58 3.93 31.03
C PRO A 187 13.87 3.85 30.19
N SER A 188 15.03 3.78 30.80
CA SER A 188 16.34 3.70 30.12
C SER A 188 16.82 2.26 29.82
N ASP A 189 15.98 1.23 30.01
CA ASP A 189 16.32 -0.14 29.66
C ASP A 189 16.37 -0.30 28.12
N PRO A 190 17.55 -0.51 27.51
CA PRO A 190 17.70 -0.63 26.05
C PRO A 190 17.16 -1.94 25.46
N GLY A 191 16.56 -2.81 26.29
CA GLY A 191 16.04 -4.13 25.88
C GLY A 191 14.59 -4.12 25.37
N LYS A 192 13.86 -2.99 25.43
CA LYS A 192 12.48 -2.89 24.95
C LYS A 192 12.39 -1.97 23.76
N THR A 193 12.63 -2.49 22.59
CA THR A 193 12.26 -1.82 21.33
C THR A 193 10.73 -1.76 21.26
N CYS A 194 10.16 -0.60 21.47
CA CYS A 194 8.76 -0.32 21.23
C CYS A 194 8.56 -0.31 19.71
N LEU A 195 8.07 -1.41 19.16
CA LEU A 195 7.45 -1.40 17.83
C LEU A 195 6.01 -0.93 18.01
N LEU A 196 5.84 0.38 17.98
CA LEU A 196 4.56 1.01 17.74
C LEU A 196 4.26 0.91 16.25
N TYR A 197 3.20 0.17 15.94
CA TYR A 197 2.27 0.51 14.83
C TYR A 197 0.92 -0.15 15.13
#